data_e610468aeb71b5109b2a1edfa6e507d2
#
_entry.id   e610468aeb71b5109b2a1edfa6e507d2
#
_cell.length_a   1.000
_cell.length_b   1.000
_cell.length_c   1.000
_cell.angle_alpha   90.00
_cell.angle_beta   90.00
_cell.angle_gamma   90.00
#
_symmetry.space_group_name_H-M   'P 1'
#
loop_
_entity.id
_entity.type
_entity.pdbx_description
1 polymer ?
#
loop_
_entity_poly.entity_id
_entity_poly.type
_entity_poly.pdbx_seq_one_letter_code
_entity_poly.pdbx_strand_id
1 'polypeptide(L)'
;MYKRQVIDSVAALVPKGEIEGEMGDSMMGLQARLMSQALRKLTGVIHKSGCICIFINQLRQKIGVMFGNPETTTGGNALKFYSSVRLDIRRIGQIKDSPDSINGNRTKVKVVKNKVAPPFKVVEFDIMYGKGISKSGEVLDLGVELELIQKSGSWFSYNGEKLGQGRDSVKTILEDNPELMGELEGLIKEKLAS
;
A
#
# COMPACT_ATOMS: atom_id res chain seq x y z
N MET A 1 -6.26 20.80 -15.31
CA MET A 1 -6.86 20.51 -13.99
C MET A 1 -6.22 19.24 -13.44
N TYR A 2 -5.71 19.29 -12.20
CA TYR A 2 -5.04 18.12 -11.58
C TYR A 2 -6.08 17.06 -11.21
N LYS A 3 -5.86 15.82 -11.63
CA LYS A 3 -6.75 14.67 -11.32
C LYS A 3 -6.31 13.94 -10.06
N ARG A 4 -5.02 13.92 -9.78
CA ARG A 4 -4.40 13.28 -8.61
C ARG A 4 -3.31 14.18 -8.06
N GLN A 5 -3.26 14.31 -6.74
CA GLN A 5 -2.19 14.98 -6.01
C GLN A 5 -1.66 14.06 -4.93
N VAL A 6 -0.36 14.01 -4.78
CA VAL A 6 0.32 13.21 -3.75
C VAL A 6 1.12 14.16 -2.86
N ILE A 7 0.91 14.05 -1.55
CA ILE A 7 1.66 14.76 -0.52
C ILE A 7 2.55 13.73 0.19
N ASP A 8 3.83 13.76 -0.15
CA ASP A 8 4.86 12.91 0.45
C ASP A 8 5.91 13.79 1.14
N SER A 9 5.91 13.82 2.42
CA SER A 9 5.01 13.20 3.38
C SER A 9 4.37 14.25 4.29
N VAL A 10 3.32 13.86 5.03
CA VAL A 10 2.71 14.74 6.04
C VAL A 10 3.74 15.22 7.07
N ALA A 11 4.75 14.39 7.38
CA ALA A 11 5.82 14.72 8.31
C ALA A 11 6.69 15.91 7.84
N ALA A 12 6.76 16.15 6.52
CA ALA A 12 7.53 17.24 5.93
C ALA A 12 6.76 18.58 5.84
N LEU A 13 5.49 18.61 6.23
CA LEU A 13 4.69 19.82 6.28
C LEU A 13 5.02 20.59 7.56
N VAL A 14 5.77 21.68 7.41
CA VAL A 14 6.23 22.51 8.52
C VAL A 14 5.32 23.72 8.70
N PRO A 15 4.78 23.98 9.89
CA PRO A 15 4.04 25.21 10.19
C PRO A 15 4.91 26.45 10.07
N LYS A 16 4.34 27.56 9.62
CA LYS A 16 5.07 28.82 9.50
C LYS A 16 5.75 29.25 10.80
N GLY A 17 5.06 29.12 11.94
CA GLY A 17 5.63 29.46 13.24
C GLY A 17 6.82 28.59 13.65
N GLU A 18 6.96 27.38 13.11
CA GLU A 18 8.13 26.53 13.32
C GLU A 18 9.30 26.95 12.43
N ILE A 19 9.01 27.48 11.22
CA ILE A 19 10.05 28.01 10.32
C ILE A 19 10.63 29.32 10.85
N GLU A 20 9.80 30.16 11.46
CA GLU A 20 10.18 31.48 11.99
C GLU A 20 10.66 31.44 13.44
N GLY A 21 10.49 30.32 14.15
CA GLY A 21 10.94 30.11 15.53
C GLY A 21 12.42 29.79 15.64
N GLU A 22 12.95 29.86 16.87
CA GLU A 22 14.33 29.50 17.16
C GLU A 22 14.48 27.98 17.38
N MET A 23 15.69 27.46 17.14
CA MET A 23 16.00 26.06 17.39
C MET A 23 15.91 25.76 18.89
N GLY A 24 15.01 24.84 19.26
CA GLY A 24 14.76 24.46 20.64
C GLY A 24 13.43 24.95 21.20
N ASP A 25 12.71 25.81 20.50
CA ASP A 25 11.37 26.23 20.89
C ASP A 25 10.39 25.05 20.93
N SER A 26 9.55 25.02 21.98
CA SER A 26 8.53 23.97 22.11
C SER A 26 7.34 24.24 21.19
N MET A 27 7.34 23.57 20.03
CA MET A 27 6.31 23.73 19.00
C MET A 27 5.21 22.63 19.07
N MET A 28 4.90 22.15 20.28
CA MET A 28 3.95 21.05 20.47
C MET A 28 2.57 21.37 19.87
N GLY A 29 2.09 20.48 18.99
CA GLY A 29 0.76 20.53 18.42
C GLY A 29 0.56 21.49 17.25
N LEU A 30 1.56 22.29 16.85
CA LEU A 30 1.44 23.21 15.71
C LEU A 30 1.13 22.47 14.41
N GLN A 31 1.82 21.36 14.13
CA GLN A 31 1.57 20.54 12.95
C GLN A 31 0.16 19.95 12.95
N ALA A 32 -0.36 19.52 14.09
CA ALA A 32 -1.74 19.02 14.20
C ALA A 32 -2.78 20.12 13.94
N ARG A 33 -2.53 21.36 14.40
CA ARG A 33 -3.35 22.54 14.09
C ARG A 33 -3.31 22.90 12.62
N LEU A 34 -2.10 22.91 12.01
CA LEU A 34 -1.92 23.12 10.57
C LEU A 34 -2.74 22.11 9.78
N MET A 35 -2.60 20.82 10.06
CA MET A 35 -3.34 19.77 9.36
C MET A 35 -4.87 19.93 9.51
N SER A 36 -5.34 20.26 10.70
CA SER A 36 -6.77 20.48 10.94
C SER A 36 -7.32 21.67 10.15
N GLN A 37 -6.57 22.76 10.05
CA GLN A 37 -6.95 23.92 9.26
C GLN A 37 -6.86 23.66 7.76
N ALA A 38 -5.78 23.03 7.31
CA ALA A 38 -5.57 22.71 5.90
C ALA A 38 -6.67 21.79 5.37
N LEU A 39 -6.97 20.70 6.07
CA LEU A 39 -8.00 19.74 5.65
C LEU A 39 -9.40 20.34 5.59
N ARG A 40 -9.76 21.25 6.51
CA ARG A 40 -11.03 21.99 6.41
C ARG A 40 -11.15 22.81 5.14
N LYS A 41 -10.06 23.47 4.71
CA LYS A 41 -10.03 24.25 3.47
C LYS A 41 -9.98 23.36 2.23
N LEU A 42 -9.12 22.33 2.26
CA LEU A 42 -8.88 21.47 1.11
C LEU A 42 -10.07 20.57 0.75
N THR A 43 -10.83 20.09 1.74
CA THR A 43 -11.96 19.17 1.48
C THR A 43 -12.96 19.75 0.48
N GLY A 44 -13.35 21.02 0.63
CA GLY A 44 -14.27 21.66 -0.31
C GLY A 44 -13.67 21.86 -1.71
N VAL A 45 -12.39 22.18 -1.79
CA VAL A 45 -11.69 22.36 -3.08
C VAL A 45 -11.50 21.03 -3.79
N ILE A 46 -11.07 19.99 -3.06
CA ILE A 46 -10.88 18.64 -3.60
C ILE A 46 -12.21 18.10 -4.15
N HIS A 47 -13.30 18.27 -3.39
CA HIS A 47 -14.64 17.83 -3.83
C HIS A 47 -15.08 18.54 -5.12
N LYS A 48 -14.97 19.89 -5.16
CA LYS A 48 -15.36 20.68 -6.34
C LYS A 48 -14.52 20.38 -7.58
N SER A 49 -13.23 20.07 -7.40
CA SER A 49 -12.31 19.79 -8.51
C SER A 49 -12.36 18.33 -9.01
N GLY A 50 -13.06 17.43 -8.31
CA GLY A 50 -13.04 15.99 -8.61
C GLY A 50 -11.62 15.39 -8.56
N CYS A 51 -10.75 15.92 -7.70
CA CYS A 51 -9.36 15.51 -7.56
C CYS A 51 -9.23 14.44 -6.48
N ILE A 52 -8.38 13.44 -6.72
CA ILE A 52 -7.93 12.51 -5.69
C ILE A 52 -6.71 13.11 -4.99
N CYS A 53 -6.75 13.21 -3.66
CA CYS A 53 -5.64 13.67 -2.85
C CYS A 53 -5.12 12.52 -1.97
N ILE A 54 -3.85 12.15 -2.17
CA ILE A 54 -3.19 11.05 -1.46
C ILE A 54 -2.19 11.66 -0.48
N PHE A 55 -2.37 11.36 0.81
CA PHE A 55 -1.43 11.75 1.86
C PHE A 55 -0.61 10.54 2.28
N ILE A 56 0.70 10.61 2.11
CA ILE A 56 1.64 9.62 2.64
C ILE A 56 2.04 10.06 4.04
N ASN A 57 1.89 9.17 5.01
CA ASN A 57 2.23 9.45 6.40
C ASN A 57 3.16 8.38 6.97
N GLN A 58 3.90 8.76 7.99
CA GLN A 58 4.83 7.88 8.68
C GLN A 58 4.23 7.46 10.03
N LEU A 59 4.51 6.22 10.42
CA LEU A 59 4.21 5.72 11.75
C LEU A 59 5.30 6.13 12.72
N ARG A 60 4.89 6.52 13.90
CA ARG A 60 5.73 6.82 15.06
C ARG A 60 5.24 6.03 16.25
N GLN A 61 6.10 5.78 17.20
CA GLN A 61 5.73 5.17 18.47
C GLN A 61 5.63 6.24 19.56
N LYS A 62 4.57 6.20 20.32
CA LYS A 62 4.43 7.01 21.54
C LYS A 62 5.24 6.38 22.66
N ILE A 63 6.12 7.16 23.25
CA ILE A 63 6.89 6.75 24.43
C ILE A 63 5.95 6.66 25.63
N GLY A 64 6.12 5.65 26.49
CA GLY A 64 5.38 5.51 27.76
C GLY A 64 3.98 4.88 27.64
N VAL A 65 3.58 4.34 26.49
CA VAL A 65 2.33 3.58 26.36
C VAL A 65 2.58 2.13 26.78
N MET A 66 2.16 1.78 28.00
CA MET A 66 2.32 0.41 28.53
C MET A 66 1.21 -0.55 28.05
N PHE A 67 0.03 -0.03 27.71
CA PHE A 67 -1.12 -0.83 27.25
C PHE A 67 -1.73 -0.23 25.98
N GLY A 68 -2.21 -1.09 25.07
CA GLY A 68 -2.81 -0.70 23.81
C GLY A 68 -1.78 -0.53 22.68
N ASN A 69 -2.21 0.11 21.57
CA ASN A 69 -1.33 0.31 20.41
C ASN A 69 -0.54 1.63 20.57
N PRO A 70 0.80 1.57 20.70
CA PRO A 70 1.65 2.75 20.81
C PRO A 70 1.80 3.51 19.48
N GLU A 71 1.39 2.92 18.34
CA GLU A 71 1.57 3.53 17.04
C GLU A 71 0.70 4.77 16.83
N THR A 72 1.31 5.81 16.35
CA THR A 72 0.66 7.07 15.99
C THR A 72 1.20 7.60 14.66
N THR A 73 0.50 8.55 14.07
CA THR A 73 0.90 9.23 12.85
C THR A 73 1.24 10.69 13.14
N THR A 74 2.12 11.28 12.33
CA THR A 74 2.40 12.72 12.38
C THR A 74 1.18 13.53 11.92
N GLY A 75 1.10 14.81 12.29
CA GLY A 75 0.01 15.71 11.91
C GLY A 75 -1.29 15.54 12.67
N GLY A 76 -1.27 14.81 13.81
CA GLY A 76 -2.43 14.62 14.69
C GLY A 76 -3.49 13.67 14.11
N ASN A 77 -4.74 13.84 14.56
CA ASN A 77 -5.83 12.92 14.21
C ASN A 77 -6.70 13.38 13.02
N ALA A 78 -6.52 14.59 12.51
CA ALA A 78 -7.41 15.17 11.50
C ALA A 78 -7.56 14.29 10.25
N LEU A 79 -6.45 13.77 9.70
CA LEU A 79 -6.48 12.86 8.55
C LEU A 79 -7.30 11.60 8.79
N LYS A 80 -7.32 11.07 10.01
CA LYS A 80 -8.11 9.88 10.35
C LYS A 80 -9.61 10.11 10.16
N PHE A 81 -10.07 11.34 10.41
CA PHE A 81 -11.48 11.71 10.24
C PHE A 81 -11.81 12.08 8.80
N TYR A 82 -10.99 12.93 8.18
CA TYR A 82 -11.25 13.47 6.83
C TYR A 82 -11.07 12.42 5.72
N SER A 83 -10.15 11.48 5.85
CA SER A 83 -9.89 10.47 4.82
C SER A 83 -11.11 9.61 4.51
N SER A 84 -11.36 9.34 3.23
CA SER A 84 -12.35 8.37 2.76
C SER A 84 -11.80 6.94 2.83
N VAL A 85 -10.54 6.75 2.46
CA VAL A 85 -9.83 5.48 2.53
C VAL A 85 -8.55 5.66 3.34
N ARG A 86 -8.21 4.66 4.16
CA ARG A 86 -6.93 4.57 4.86
C ARG A 86 -6.34 3.19 4.68
N LEU A 87 -5.10 3.17 4.26
CA LEU A 87 -4.31 1.96 4.06
C LEU A 87 -3.17 1.92 5.07
N ASP A 88 -2.98 0.79 5.72
CA ASP A 88 -1.79 0.48 6.52
C ASP A 88 -0.90 -0.43 5.68
N ILE A 89 0.30 0.05 5.37
CA ILE A 89 1.26 -0.63 4.49
C ILE A 89 2.45 -1.07 5.34
N ARG A 90 2.74 -2.38 5.32
CA ARG A 90 3.81 -3.00 6.10
C ARG A 90 4.69 -3.88 5.23
N ARG A 91 6.01 -3.73 5.38
CA ARG A 91 6.94 -4.74 4.90
C ARG A 91 6.89 -5.93 5.86
N ILE A 92 6.61 -7.12 5.33
CA ILE A 92 6.52 -8.37 6.11
C ILE A 92 7.65 -9.35 5.81
N GLY A 93 8.41 -9.13 4.72
CA GLY A 93 9.52 -9.97 4.34
C GLY A 93 10.42 -9.30 3.32
N GLN A 94 11.54 -9.96 3.04
CA GLN A 94 12.47 -9.60 1.98
C GLN A 94 12.44 -10.67 0.89
N ILE A 95 12.57 -10.24 -0.37
CA ILE A 95 12.70 -11.12 -1.52
C ILE A 95 14.19 -11.14 -1.89
N LYS A 96 14.77 -12.32 -1.94
CA LYS A 96 16.19 -12.55 -2.19
C LYS A 96 16.36 -13.50 -3.37
N ASP A 97 17.26 -13.20 -4.28
CA ASP A 97 17.68 -14.13 -5.32
C ASP A 97 18.85 -15.00 -4.84
N SER A 98 19.66 -14.47 -3.93
CA SER A 98 20.77 -15.16 -3.28
C SER A 98 20.85 -14.73 -1.82
N PRO A 99 21.61 -15.43 -0.97
CA PRO A 99 21.75 -15.07 0.45
C PRO A 99 22.08 -13.61 0.70
N ASP A 100 22.88 -12.99 -0.18
CA ASP A 100 23.39 -11.63 -0.03
C ASP A 100 22.69 -10.60 -0.94
N SER A 101 21.78 -11.04 -1.84
CA SER A 101 21.10 -10.15 -2.79
C SER A 101 19.62 -9.99 -2.44
N ILE A 102 19.26 -8.79 -1.99
CA ILE A 102 17.85 -8.42 -1.70
C ILE A 102 17.31 -7.67 -2.91
N ASN A 103 16.33 -8.25 -3.60
CA ASN A 103 15.76 -7.71 -4.84
C ASN A 103 14.38 -7.08 -4.64
N GLY A 104 13.78 -7.22 -3.47
CA GLY A 104 12.47 -6.65 -3.21
C GLY A 104 11.97 -6.91 -1.79
N ASN A 105 10.74 -6.50 -1.56
CA ASN A 105 10.04 -6.68 -0.30
C ASN A 105 8.68 -7.33 -0.51
N ARG A 106 8.34 -8.32 0.31
CA ARG A 106 6.96 -8.75 0.50
C ARG A 106 6.24 -7.71 1.34
N THR A 107 5.16 -7.19 0.82
CA THR A 107 4.41 -6.08 1.39
C THR A 107 2.99 -6.50 1.69
N LYS A 108 2.50 -6.14 2.87
CA LYS A 108 1.12 -6.33 3.30
C LYS A 108 0.42 -5.00 3.38
N VAL A 109 -0.76 -4.91 2.78
CA VAL A 109 -1.64 -3.74 2.86
C VAL A 109 -2.94 -4.13 3.52
N LYS A 110 -3.31 -3.41 4.58
CA LYS A 110 -4.60 -3.55 5.25
C LYS A 110 -5.44 -2.28 5.02
N VAL A 111 -6.66 -2.46 4.56
CA VAL A 111 -7.64 -1.38 4.43
C VAL A 111 -8.26 -1.13 5.81
N VAL A 112 -7.73 -0.15 6.56
CA VAL A 112 -8.17 0.12 7.94
C VAL A 112 -9.40 1.03 8.03
N LYS A 113 -9.72 1.74 6.94
CA LYS A 113 -10.92 2.54 6.78
C LYS A 113 -11.30 2.61 5.30
N ASN A 114 -12.58 2.44 5.00
CA ASN A 114 -13.11 2.65 3.67
C ASN A 114 -14.57 3.14 3.77
N LYS A 115 -14.88 4.25 3.12
CA LYS A 115 -16.24 4.83 3.07
C LYS A 115 -16.97 4.51 1.78
N VAL A 116 -16.29 3.90 0.80
CA VAL A 116 -16.83 3.64 -0.55
C VAL A 116 -16.97 2.14 -0.86
N ALA A 117 -16.44 1.27 0.00
CA ALA A 117 -16.54 -0.19 -0.10
C ALA A 117 -16.31 -0.82 1.28
N PRO A 118 -16.56 -2.13 1.48
CA PRO A 118 -16.28 -2.83 2.73
C PRO A 118 -14.82 -2.69 3.15
N PRO A 119 -14.54 -2.26 4.39
CA PRO A 119 -13.17 -2.14 4.92
C PRO A 119 -12.60 -3.49 5.37
N PHE A 120 -11.39 -3.46 5.91
CA PHE A 120 -10.65 -4.55 6.57
C PHE A 120 -10.12 -5.64 5.64
N LYS A 121 -10.24 -5.49 4.33
CA LYS A 121 -9.53 -6.35 3.40
C LYS A 121 -8.03 -6.23 3.58
N VAL A 122 -7.35 -7.35 3.40
CA VAL A 122 -5.90 -7.48 3.48
C VAL A 122 -5.41 -8.06 2.17
N VAL A 123 -4.36 -7.49 1.60
CA VAL A 123 -3.68 -8.01 0.42
C VAL A 123 -2.18 -8.04 0.65
N GLU A 124 -1.50 -8.99 0.03
CA GLU A 124 -0.05 -9.12 0.09
C GLU A 124 0.51 -9.26 -1.31
N PHE A 125 1.55 -8.51 -1.60
CA PHE A 125 2.21 -8.53 -2.91
C PHE A 125 3.70 -8.22 -2.78
N ASP A 126 4.43 -8.48 -3.86
CA ASP A 126 5.85 -8.22 -3.95
C ASP A 126 6.11 -6.86 -4.56
N ILE A 127 7.00 -6.07 -3.93
CA ILE A 127 7.57 -4.86 -4.52
C ILE A 127 9.01 -5.15 -4.88
N MET A 128 9.31 -5.18 -6.18
CA MET A 128 10.65 -5.43 -6.71
C MET A 128 11.40 -4.11 -6.90
N TYR A 129 12.65 -4.06 -6.47
CA TYR A 129 13.47 -2.86 -6.61
C TYR A 129 13.70 -2.50 -8.09
N GLY A 130 13.49 -1.23 -8.42
CA GLY A 130 13.61 -0.72 -9.78
C GLY A 130 12.47 -1.12 -10.75
N LYS A 131 11.61 -2.09 -10.39
CA LYS A 131 10.50 -2.56 -11.22
C LYS A 131 9.12 -2.21 -10.67
N GLY A 132 8.99 -2.04 -9.34
CA GLY A 132 7.71 -1.80 -8.68
C GLY A 132 6.96 -3.07 -8.30
N ILE A 133 5.63 -3.04 -8.32
CA ILE A 133 4.79 -4.19 -7.95
C ILE A 133 4.96 -5.32 -8.97
N SER A 134 5.22 -6.55 -8.48
CA SER A 134 5.36 -7.74 -9.31
C SER A 134 4.00 -8.23 -9.79
N LYS A 135 3.67 -7.94 -11.04
CA LYS A 135 2.41 -8.34 -11.66
C LYS A 135 2.30 -9.86 -11.81
N SER A 136 3.38 -10.53 -12.22
CA SER A 136 3.46 -11.98 -12.31
C SER A 136 3.25 -12.66 -10.95
N GLY A 137 3.78 -12.05 -9.88
CA GLY A 137 3.55 -12.52 -8.51
C GLY A 137 2.09 -12.38 -8.07
N GLU A 138 1.42 -11.27 -8.42
CA GLU A 138 -0.01 -11.09 -8.11
C GLU A 138 -0.89 -12.08 -8.87
N VAL A 139 -0.65 -12.26 -10.18
CA VAL A 139 -1.41 -13.20 -11.01
C VAL A 139 -1.26 -14.63 -10.48
N LEU A 140 -0.04 -15.01 -10.09
CA LEU A 140 0.19 -16.34 -9.52
C LEU A 140 -0.52 -16.52 -8.17
N ASP A 141 -0.34 -15.57 -7.24
CA ASP A 141 -0.90 -15.66 -5.90
C ASP A 141 -2.44 -15.66 -5.93
N LEU A 142 -3.05 -14.75 -6.70
CA LEU A 142 -4.51 -14.69 -6.89
C LEU A 142 -5.04 -15.88 -7.69
N GLY A 143 -4.30 -16.34 -8.69
CA GLY A 143 -4.64 -17.54 -9.45
C GLY A 143 -4.74 -18.78 -8.57
N VAL A 144 -3.87 -18.93 -7.60
CA VAL A 144 -3.92 -20.02 -6.60
C VAL A 144 -5.07 -19.80 -5.62
N GLU A 145 -5.24 -18.58 -5.08
CA GLU A 145 -6.31 -18.25 -4.13
C GLU A 145 -7.70 -18.47 -4.72
N LEU A 146 -7.86 -18.15 -6.00
CA LEU A 146 -9.12 -18.32 -6.75
C LEU A 146 -9.27 -19.70 -7.40
N GLU A 147 -8.38 -20.66 -7.11
CA GLU A 147 -8.40 -22.01 -7.65
C GLU A 147 -8.34 -22.10 -9.19
N LEU A 148 -7.77 -21.09 -9.83
CA LEU A 148 -7.49 -21.10 -11.27
C LEU A 148 -6.18 -21.84 -11.54
N ILE A 149 -5.18 -21.62 -10.69
CA ILE A 149 -3.91 -22.32 -10.70
C ILE A 149 -3.90 -23.33 -9.57
N GLN A 150 -3.64 -24.59 -9.88
CA GLN A 150 -3.53 -25.65 -8.89
C GLN A 150 -2.10 -25.69 -8.33
N LYS A 151 -2.00 -25.77 -7.00
CA LYS A 151 -0.73 -25.91 -6.29
C LYS A 151 -0.68 -27.23 -5.55
N SER A 152 0.30 -28.06 -5.87
CA SER A 152 0.55 -29.32 -5.18
C SER A 152 2.01 -29.35 -4.70
N GLY A 153 2.21 -29.16 -3.38
CA GLY A 153 3.54 -28.97 -2.81
C GLY A 153 4.24 -27.76 -3.40
N SER A 154 5.37 -27.97 -4.08
CA SER A 154 6.11 -26.93 -4.80
C SER A 154 5.72 -26.78 -6.26
N TRP A 155 4.86 -27.62 -6.80
CA TRP A 155 4.44 -27.63 -8.20
C TRP A 155 3.18 -26.81 -8.42
N PHE A 156 3.17 -26.08 -9.54
CA PHE A 156 2.02 -25.31 -10.03
C PHE A 156 1.58 -25.87 -11.38
N SER A 157 0.26 -25.92 -11.60
CA SER A 157 -0.35 -26.37 -12.87
C SER A 157 -1.57 -25.51 -13.22
N TYR A 158 -1.82 -25.39 -14.51
CA TYR A 158 -2.96 -24.68 -15.08
C TYR A 158 -3.56 -25.54 -16.20
N ASN A 159 -4.88 -25.71 -16.20
CA ASN A 159 -5.62 -26.57 -17.16
C ASN A 159 -5.03 -27.99 -17.32
N GLY A 160 -4.49 -28.55 -16.24
CA GLY A 160 -3.87 -29.88 -16.26
C GLY A 160 -2.41 -29.93 -16.73
N GLU A 161 -1.88 -28.81 -17.24
CA GLU A 161 -0.49 -28.69 -17.65
C GLU A 161 0.39 -28.14 -16.52
N LYS A 162 1.60 -28.67 -16.39
CA LYS A 162 2.57 -28.19 -15.40
C LYS A 162 3.14 -26.84 -15.84
N LEU A 163 2.97 -25.81 -15.02
CA LEU A 163 3.63 -24.52 -15.21
C LEU A 163 5.09 -24.53 -14.76
N GLY A 164 5.37 -25.11 -13.57
CA GLY A 164 6.73 -25.15 -13.03
C GLY A 164 6.79 -25.53 -11.57
N GLN A 165 8.03 -25.62 -11.08
CA GLN A 165 8.32 -25.91 -9.67
C GLN A 165 8.89 -24.65 -9.00
N GLY A 166 8.28 -24.25 -7.88
CA GLY A 166 8.66 -23.06 -7.13
C GLY A 166 8.03 -21.79 -7.66
N ARG A 167 7.75 -20.86 -6.72
CA ARG A 167 7.04 -19.60 -7.01
C ARG A 167 7.80 -18.71 -7.98
N ASP A 168 9.12 -18.59 -7.82
CA ASP A 168 9.93 -17.69 -8.64
C ASP A 168 10.09 -18.20 -10.07
N SER A 169 10.24 -19.52 -10.26
CA SER A 169 10.27 -20.13 -11.58
C SER A 169 8.95 -19.87 -12.35
N VAL A 170 7.80 -20.03 -11.68
CA VAL A 170 6.50 -19.80 -12.31
C VAL A 170 6.29 -18.31 -12.64
N LYS A 171 6.75 -17.39 -11.78
CA LYS A 171 6.73 -15.96 -12.08
C LYS A 171 7.49 -15.63 -13.37
N THR A 172 8.69 -16.21 -13.54
CA THR A 172 9.48 -16.04 -14.77
C THR A 172 8.74 -16.59 -15.99
N ILE A 173 8.14 -17.77 -15.89
CA ILE A 173 7.34 -18.36 -16.98
C ILE A 173 6.16 -17.47 -17.37
N LEU A 174 5.47 -16.86 -16.37
CA LEU A 174 4.38 -15.91 -16.63
C LEU A 174 4.88 -14.60 -17.28
N GLU A 175 6.07 -14.12 -16.89
CA GLU A 175 6.70 -12.94 -17.49
C GLU A 175 7.11 -13.19 -18.95
N ASP A 176 7.60 -14.40 -19.25
CA ASP A 176 8.02 -14.82 -20.59
C ASP A 176 6.83 -15.18 -21.49
N ASN A 177 5.63 -15.40 -20.93
CA ASN A 177 4.42 -15.73 -21.68
C ASN A 177 3.29 -14.72 -21.44
N PRO A 178 3.28 -13.58 -22.18
CA PRO A 178 2.26 -12.53 -22.03
C PRO A 178 0.83 -12.99 -22.36
N GLU A 179 0.68 -13.98 -23.23
CA GLU A 179 -0.65 -14.50 -23.60
C GLU A 179 -1.27 -15.23 -22.41
N LEU A 180 -0.54 -16.18 -21.82
CA LEU A 180 -0.99 -16.89 -20.61
C LEU A 180 -1.24 -15.93 -19.44
N MET A 181 -0.37 -14.96 -19.28
CA MET A 181 -0.52 -13.95 -18.22
C MET A 181 -1.78 -13.11 -18.43
N GLY A 182 -2.08 -12.71 -19.66
CA GLY A 182 -3.29 -11.96 -20.01
C GLY A 182 -4.57 -12.77 -19.83
N GLU A 183 -4.56 -14.06 -20.18
CA GLU A 183 -5.67 -14.98 -19.96
C GLU A 183 -5.99 -15.12 -18.48
N LEU A 184 -4.98 -15.42 -17.65
CA LEU A 184 -5.14 -15.55 -16.21
C LEU A 184 -5.63 -14.26 -15.55
N GLU A 185 -5.12 -13.09 -15.97
CA GLU A 185 -5.62 -11.79 -15.51
C GLU A 185 -7.12 -11.60 -15.84
N GLY A 186 -7.55 -11.98 -17.03
CA GLY A 186 -8.96 -11.91 -17.44
C GLY A 186 -9.84 -12.74 -16.51
N LEU A 187 -9.49 -14.01 -16.31
CA LEU A 187 -10.23 -14.93 -15.44
C LEU A 187 -10.24 -14.48 -13.97
N ILE A 188 -9.12 -13.96 -13.46
CA ILE A 188 -9.03 -13.40 -12.11
C ILE A 188 -10.00 -12.22 -11.96
N LYS A 189 -10.02 -11.29 -12.93
CA LYS A 189 -10.91 -10.12 -12.90
C LYS A 189 -12.37 -10.52 -12.93
N GLU A 190 -12.76 -11.50 -13.74
CA GLU A 190 -14.12 -12.04 -13.80
C GLU A 190 -14.55 -12.64 -12.46
N LYS A 191 -13.70 -13.47 -11.85
CA LYS A 191 -13.98 -14.07 -10.54
C LYS A 191 -14.03 -13.06 -9.39
N LEU A 192 -13.29 -11.98 -9.46
CA LEU A 192 -13.33 -10.92 -8.44
C LEU A 192 -14.53 -9.97 -8.60
N ALA A 193 -15.13 -9.92 -9.80
CA ALA A 193 -16.31 -9.10 -10.08
C ALA A 193 -17.64 -9.80 -9.77
N SER A 194 -17.63 -11.14 -9.70
CA SER A 194 -18.77 -11.97 -9.30
C SER A 194 -18.96 -12.01 -7.79
#